data_4264a9af978ede2ccb1a6722ef281ec8
#
_entry.id   4264a9af978ede2ccb1a6722ef281ec8
#
_cell.length_a   1.000
_cell.length_b   1.000
_cell.length_c   1.000
_cell.angle_alpha   90.00
_cell.angle_beta   90.00
_cell.angle_gamma   90.00
#
_symmetry.space_group_name_H-M   'P 1'
#
loop_
_entity.id
_entity.type
_entity.pdbx_description
1 polymer ?
#
loop_
_entity_poly.entity_id
_entity_poly.type
_entity_poly.pdbx_seq_one_letter_code
_entity_poly.pdbx_strand_id
1 'polypeptide(L)'
;MKQLQPKLKSSKLLAYIRLVLIILTVFLLVSLSIVLRIVFFFLPRYYFLRYNVRLIIYPFSRLLMRIVGVHLTVKGKISKSNLLIVSNHQGIIDSLLHMALSPCMVISNTDIQSMKIIGKVMGLLGFVFVDRSRRKSIQ
;
A
#
# COMPACT_ATOMS: atom_id res chain seq x y z
N MET A 1 -5.60 -12.17 35.28
CA MET A 1 -5.69 -12.47 33.81
C MET A 1 -4.28 -12.63 33.26
N LYS A 2 -3.82 -13.88 33.03
CA LYS A 2 -2.51 -14.17 32.42
C LYS A 2 -2.58 -13.82 30.93
N GLN A 3 -1.86 -12.80 30.51
CA GLN A 3 -1.63 -12.52 29.09
C GLN A 3 -0.80 -13.67 28.52
N LEU A 4 -1.43 -14.50 27.71
CA LEU A 4 -0.75 -15.47 26.85
C LEU A 4 0.02 -14.69 25.78
N GLN A 5 1.30 -14.43 26.07
CA GLN A 5 2.24 -13.98 25.04
C GLN A 5 2.55 -15.20 24.16
N PRO A 6 2.21 -15.19 22.85
CA PRO A 6 2.67 -16.24 21.97
C PRO A 6 4.18 -16.15 21.86
N LYS A 7 4.89 -17.14 22.39
CA LYS A 7 6.33 -17.34 22.13
C LYS A 7 6.51 -17.68 20.66
N LEU A 8 6.54 -16.68 19.78
CA LEU A 8 7.04 -16.79 18.42
C LEU A 8 8.56 -17.00 18.49
N LYS A 9 9.01 -18.24 18.64
CA LYS A 9 10.36 -18.65 18.23
C LYS A 9 10.40 -18.58 16.68
N SER A 10 10.44 -17.38 16.14
CA SER A 10 10.83 -17.19 14.75
C SER A 10 12.29 -17.62 14.64
N SER A 11 12.57 -18.73 13.98
CA SER A 11 13.94 -19.07 13.64
C SER A 11 14.51 -17.90 12.80
N LYS A 12 15.75 -17.50 13.08
CA LYS A 12 16.43 -16.43 12.30
C LYS A 12 16.31 -16.70 10.80
N LEU A 13 16.39 -17.97 10.39
CA LEU A 13 16.18 -18.41 9.02
C LEU A 13 14.81 -17.99 8.45
N LEU A 14 13.74 -18.18 9.19
CA LEU A 14 12.40 -17.80 8.74
C LEU A 14 12.26 -16.29 8.56
N ALA A 15 12.90 -15.50 9.43
CA ALA A 15 12.93 -14.05 9.31
C ALA A 15 13.68 -13.60 8.03
N TYR A 16 14.83 -14.21 7.74
CA TYR A 16 15.57 -13.96 6.49
C TYR A 16 14.78 -14.33 5.25
N ILE A 17 14.14 -15.52 5.25
CA ILE A 17 13.28 -15.95 4.12
C ILE A 17 12.16 -14.93 3.89
N ARG A 18 11.47 -14.51 4.94
CA ARG A 18 10.41 -13.49 4.83
C ARG A 18 10.93 -12.17 4.30
N LEU A 19 12.08 -11.70 4.78
CA LEU A 19 12.70 -10.47 4.30
C LEU A 19 13.00 -10.54 2.80
N VAL A 20 13.62 -11.64 2.34
CA VAL A 20 13.90 -11.85 0.92
C VAL A 20 12.61 -11.87 0.10
N LEU A 21 11.58 -12.57 0.57
CA LEU A 21 10.27 -12.62 -0.11
C LEU A 21 9.60 -11.24 -0.18
N ILE A 22 9.70 -10.42 0.87
CA ILE A 22 9.19 -9.04 0.87
C ILE A 22 9.92 -8.22 -0.19
N ILE A 23 11.27 -8.26 -0.22
CA ILE A 23 12.09 -7.50 -1.18
C ILE A 23 11.74 -7.92 -2.62
N LEU A 24 11.68 -9.23 -2.90
CA LEU A 24 11.30 -9.75 -4.21
C LEU A 24 9.89 -9.32 -4.62
N THR A 25 8.94 -9.38 -3.69
CA THR A 25 7.55 -9.00 -3.95
C THR A 25 7.45 -7.50 -4.25
N VAL A 26 8.13 -6.65 -3.50
CA VAL A 26 8.15 -5.20 -3.74
C VAL A 26 8.85 -4.88 -5.06
N PHE A 27 9.97 -5.53 -5.35
CA PHE A 27 10.68 -5.36 -6.62
C PHE A 27 9.79 -5.73 -7.81
N LEU A 28 9.12 -6.88 -7.75
CA LEU A 28 8.24 -7.34 -8.81
C LEU A 28 7.02 -6.41 -8.98
N LEU A 29 6.43 -5.95 -7.88
CA LEU A 29 5.33 -4.99 -7.88
C LEU A 29 5.72 -3.69 -8.60
N VAL A 30 6.87 -3.12 -8.25
CA VAL A 30 7.35 -1.87 -8.87
C VAL A 30 7.66 -2.10 -10.36
N SER A 31 8.35 -3.19 -10.68
CA SER A 31 8.69 -3.54 -12.07
C SER A 31 7.46 -3.70 -12.95
N LEU A 32 6.45 -4.44 -12.49
CA LEU A 32 5.18 -4.61 -13.21
C LEU A 32 4.42 -3.28 -13.38
N SER A 33 4.44 -2.42 -12.35
CA SER A 33 3.80 -1.11 -12.43
C SER A 33 4.51 -0.19 -13.44
N ILE A 34 5.84 -0.29 -13.55
CA ILE A 34 6.62 0.44 -14.57
C ILE A 34 6.29 -0.08 -15.96
N VAL A 35 6.30 -1.41 -16.15
CA VAL A 35 5.95 -2.02 -17.44
C VAL A 35 4.53 -1.62 -17.86
N LEU A 36 3.58 -1.70 -16.94
CA LEU A 36 2.21 -1.27 -17.21
C LEU A 36 2.15 0.22 -17.59
N ARG A 37 2.96 1.08 -16.96
CA ARG A 37 3.03 2.50 -17.30
C ARG A 37 3.63 2.76 -18.67
N ILE A 38 4.62 1.97 -19.09
CA ILE A 38 5.24 2.06 -20.41
C ILE A 38 4.24 1.60 -21.47
N VAL A 39 3.62 0.44 -21.29
CA VAL A 39 2.63 -0.12 -22.22
C VAL A 39 1.44 0.83 -22.41
N PHE A 40 0.98 1.43 -21.34
CA PHE A 40 -0.16 2.35 -21.35
C PHE A 40 0.27 3.82 -21.20
N PHE A 41 1.41 4.22 -21.81
CA PHE A 41 1.93 5.59 -21.69
C PHE A 41 0.96 6.65 -22.23
N PHE A 42 0.15 6.30 -23.24
CA PHE A 42 -0.87 7.15 -23.85
C PHE A 42 -2.14 7.30 -22.97
N LEU A 43 -2.31 6.45 -21.97
CA LEU A 43 -3.47 6.52 -21.08
C LEU A 43 -3.33 7.70 -20.10
N PRO A 44 -4.39 8.53 -19.90
CA PRO A 44 -4.40 9.52 -18.84
C PRO A 44 -4.06 8.88 -17.49
N ARG A 45 -3.33 9.62 -16.65
CA ARG A 45 -2.84 9.13 -15.35
C ARG A 45 -3.95 8.50 -14.48
N TYR A 46 -5.15 9.05 -14.53
CA TYR A 46 -6.30 8.54 -13.78
C TYR A 46 -6.63 7.08 -14.13
N TYR A 47 -6.76 6.76 -15.42
CA TYR A 47 -7.06 5.40 -15.88
C TYR A 47 -5.90 4.44 -15.56
N PHE A 48 -4.67 4.87 -15.82
CA PHE A 48 -3.49 4.07 -15.43
C PHE A 48 -3.52 3.70 -13.96
N LEU A 49 -3.68 4.68 -13.05
CA LEU A 49 -3.72 4.42 -11.60
C LEU A 49 -4.86 3.48 -11.20
N ARG A 50 -6.03 3.64 -11.80
CA ARG A 50 -7.18 2.77 -11.54
C ARG A 50 -6.89 1.30 -11.87
N TYR A 51 -6.29 1.05 -13.03
CA TYR A 51 -5.90 -0.31 -13.44
C TYR A 51 -4.73 -0.83 -12.61
N ASN A 52 -3.70 -0.03 -12.40
CA ASN A 52 -2.53 -0.41 -11.61
C ASN A 52 -2.91 -0.80 -10.18
N VAL A 53 -3.73 0.00 -9.50
CA VAL A 53 -4.20 -0.29 -8.15
C VAL A 53 -5.00 -1.59 -8.12
N ARG A 54 -5.90 -1.82 -9.07
CA ARG A 54 -6.77 -3.00 -9.08
C ARG A 54 -6.04 -4.28 -9.47
N LEU A 55 -5.17 -4.23 -10.49
CA LEU A 55 -4.55 -5.43 -11.08
C LEU A 55 -3.21 -5.79 -10.42
N ILE A 56 -2.50 -4.81 -9.89
CA ILE A 56 -1.16 -5.01 -9.35
C ILE A 56 -1.14 -4.73 -7.85
N ILE A 57 -1.44 -3.50 -7.43
CA ILE A 57 -1.24 -3.10 -6.03
C ILE A 57 -2.09 -3.94 -5.06
N TYR A 58 -3.37 -4.11 -5.35
CA TYR A 58 -4.30 -4.85 -4.49
C TYR A 58 -3.87 -6.31 -4.27
N PRO A 59 -3.61 -7.14 -5.30
CA PRO A 59 -3.20 -8.53 -5.09
C PRO A 59 -1.83 -8.63 -4.43
N PHE A 60 -0.87 -7.76 -4.78
CA PHE A 60 0.45 -7.75 -4.15
C PHE A 60 0.42 -7.30 -2.69
N SER A 61 -0.42 -6.34 -2.33
CA SER A 61 -0.61 -5.94 -0.93
C SER A 61 -1.15 -7.10 -0.09
N ARG A 62 -2.07 -7.90 -0.62
CA ARG A 62 -2.56 -9.12 0.05
C ARG A 62 -1.46 -10.16 0.20
N LEU A 63 -0.62 -10.32 -0.81
CA LEU A 63 0.53 -11.23 -0.75
C LEU A 63 1.52 -10.77 0.31
N LEU A 64 1.87 -9.48 0.34
CA LEU A 64 2.74 -8.90 1.36
C LEU A 64 2.21 -9.12 2.78
N MET A 65 0.92 -8.89 3.01
CA MET A 65 0.30 -9.13 4.33
C MET A 65 0.43 -10.59 4.75
N ARG A 66 0.29 -11.54 3.83
CA ARG A 66 0.50 -12.98 4.11
C ARG A 66 1.95 -13.29 4.45
N ILE A 67 2.93 -12.74 3.70
CA ILE A 67 4.35 -12.95 3.94
C ILE A 67 4.77 -12.38 5.31
N VAL A 68 4.27 -11.20 5.64
CA VAL A 68 4.50 -10.57 6.96
C VAL A 68 3.84 -11.39 8.08
N GLY A 69 2.83 -12.19 7.77
CA GLY A 69 2.11 -13.02 8.75
C GLY A 69 0.97 -12.27 9.45
N VAL A 70 0.45 -11.22 8.83
CA VAL A 70 -0.69 -10.46 9.35
C VAL A 70 -1.99 -11.16 8.98
N HIS A 71 -2.76 -11.57 9.97
CA HIS A 71 -4.08 -12.15 9.80
C HIS A 71 -5.14 -11.05 9.95
N LEU A 72 -5.92 -10.85 8.88
CA LEU A 72 -6.96 -9.84 8.84
C LEU A 72 -8.31 -10.44 9.22
N THR A 73 -8.93 -9.89 10.24
CA THR A 73 -10.33 -10.18 10.58
C THR A 73 -11.18 -8.95 10.25
N VAL A 74 -12.03 -9.06 9.24
CA VAL A 74 -12.92 -7.99 8.82
C VAL A 74 -14.31 -8.22 9.42
N LYS A 75 -14.78 -7.28 10.24
CA LYS A 75 -16.15 -7.26 10.73
C LYS A 75 -16.94 -6.19 9.96
N GLY A 76 -18.05 -6.58 9.34
CA GLY A 76 -18.86 -5.71 8.51
C GLY A 76 -18.63 -5.89 7.01
N LYS A 77 -19.23 -5.02 6.21
CA LYS A 77 -19.14 -5.04 4.75
C LYS A 77 -18.46 -3.76 4.26
N ILE A 78 -17.44 -3.92 3.41
CA ILE A 78 -16.83 -2.79 2.71
C ILE A 78 -17.74 -2.45 1.54
N SER A 79 -18.21 -1.20 1.47
CA SER A 79 -19.02 -0.75 0.34
C SER A 79 -18.22 -0.79 -0.95
N LYS A 80 -18.88 -1.09 -2.07
CA LYS A 80 -18.26 -1.11 -3.40
C LYS A 80 -18.35 0.22 -4.14
N SER A 81 -18.98 1.23 -3.52
CA SER A 81 -19.12 2.58 -4.08
C SER A 81 -17.87 3.43 -3.85
N ASN A 82 -17.85 4.61 -4.48
CA ASN A 82 -16.78 5.60 -4.26
C ASN A 82 -16.78 6.04 -2.79
N LEU A 83 -15.73 5.71 -2.07
CA LEU A 83 -15.61 5.94 -0.63
C LEU A 83 -14.31 6.68 -0.32
N LEU A 84 -14.40 7.55 0.66
CA LEU A 84 -13.25 8.03 1.41
C LEU A 84 -13.15 7.19 2.70
N ILE A 85 -12.07 6.41 2.81
CA ILE A 85 -11.79 5.61 4.00
C ILE A 85 -10.91 6.44 4.92
N VAL A 86 -11.37 6.67 6.13
CA VAL A 86 -10.61 7.35 7.19
C VAL A 86 -10.34 6.34 8.30
N SER A 87 -9.10 6.26 8.73
CA SER A 87 -8.70 5.35 9.82
C SER A 87 -7.68 6.01 10.72
N ASN A 88 -7.53 5.49 11.94
CA ASN A 88 -6.40 5.82 12.80
C ASN A 88 -5.14 5.27 12.14
N HIS A 89 -4.20 6.16 11.83
CA HIS A 89 -2.95 5.83 11.18
C HIS A 89 -1.83 5.77 12.20
N GLN A 90 -1.29 4.56 12.43
CA GLN A 90 -0.20 4.34 13.38
C GLN A 90 1.12 3.92 12.71
N GLY A 91 1.07 3.56 11.42
CA GLY A 91 2.28 3.17 10.71
C GLY A 91 2.07 2.74 9.26
N ILE A 92 3.16 2.40 8.60
CA ILE A 92 3.18 2.04 7.17
C ILE A 92 2.32 0.79 6.86
N ILE A 93 2.13 -0.08 7.84
CA ILE A 93 1.33 -1.30 7.71
C ILE A 93 -0.14 -0.97 7.47
N ASP A 94 -0.65 0.13 8.01
CA ASP A 94 -2.05 0.53 7.82
C ASP A 94 -2.35 0.85 6.35
N SER A 95 -1.42 1.51 5.66
CA SER A 95 -1.56 1.78 4.22
C SER A 95 -1.62 0.48 3.41
N LEU A 96 -0.76 -0.49 3.72
CA LEU A 96 -0.79 -1.82 3.10
C LEU A 96 -2.08 -2.58 3.43
N LEU A 97 -2.58 -2.44 4.67
CA LEU A 97 -3.83 -3.03 5.10
C LEU A 97 -5.01 -2.53 4.26
N HIS A 98 -5.13 -1.21 4.08
CA HIS A 98 -6.19 -0.62 3.27
C HIS A 98 -6.12 -1.09 1.82
N MET A 99 -4.92 -1.09 1.23
CA MET A 99 -4.68 -1.59 -0.12
C MET A 99 -4.98 -3.10 -0.24
N ALA A 100 -4.79 -3.90 0.82
CA ALA A 100 -5.09 -5.32 0.83
C ALA A 100 -6.58 -5.62 1.03
N LEU A 101 -7.33 -4.72 1.66
CA LEU A 101 -8.77 -4.86 1.89
C LEU A 101 -9.61 -4.45 0.68
N SER A 102 -9.21 -3.36 0.01
CA SER A 102 -9.94 -2.82 -1.13
C SER A 102 -8.97 -2.13 -2.11
N PRO A 103 -9.21 -2.21 -3.42
CA PRO A 103 -8.46 -1.41 -4.39
C PRO A 103 -8.69 0.08 -4.14
N CYS A 104 -7.79 0.72 -3.42
CA CYS A 104 -7.88 2.14 -3.05
C CYS A 104 -6.56 2.88 -3.32
N MET A 105 -6.66 4.18 -3.50
CA MET A 105 -5.51 5.09 -3.51
C MET A 105 -5.29 5.61 -2.10
N VAL A 106 -4.03 5.73 -1.68
CA VAL A 106 -3.66 6.22 -0.35
C VAL A 106 -3.30 7.69 -0.44
N ILE A 107 -3.83 8.50 0.48
CA ILE A 107 -3.47 9.90 0.61
C ILE A 107 -2.27 10.02 1.55
N SER A 108 -1.22 10.68 1.09
CA SER A 108 0.02 10.90 1.83
C SER A 108 0.41 12.38 1.85
N ASN A 109 1.38 12.74 2.72
CA ASN A 109 1.89 14.09 2.79
C ASN A 109 2.91 14.37 1.66
N THR A 110 2.99 15.62 1.21
CA THR A 110 3.97 16.12 0.22
C THR A 110 5.42 15.97 0.70
N ASP A 111 5.69 15.88 2.00
CA ASP A 111 7.04 15.65 2.51
C ASP A 111 7.64 14.35 1.97
N ILE A 112 6.82 13.30 1.84
CA ILE A 112 7.24 12.03 1.25
C ILE A 112 7.45 12.16 -0.26
N GLN A 113 6.66 13.00 -0.93
CA GLN A 113 6.82 13.28 -2.36
C GLN A 113 8.18 13.92 -2.67
N SER A 114 8.71 14.75 -1.76
CA SER A 114 10.01 15.42 -1.93
C SER A 114 11.19 14.44 -1.94
N MET A 115 11.03 13.24 -1.42
CA MET A 115 12.02 12.16 -1.48
C MET A 115 12.16 11.66 -2.92
N LYS A 116 13.28 11.97 -3.60
CA LYS A 116 13.50 11.81 -5.05
C LYS A 116 13.05 10.45 -5.61
N ILE A 117 13.42 9.35 -4.98
CA ILE A 117 13.13 7.98 -5.44
C ILE A 117 11.81 7.51 -4.85
N ILE A 118 11.66 7.62 -3.53
CA ILE A 118 10.49 7.11 -2.80
C ILE A 118 9.22 7.81 -3.26
N GLY A 119 9.24 9.13 -3.42
CA GLY A 119 8.09 9.89 -3.89
C GLY A 119 7.62 9.48 -5.30
N LYS A 120 8.56 9.23 -6.21
CA LYS A 120 8.23 8.74 -7.57
C LYS A 120 7.62 7.34 -7.53
N VAL A 121 8.22 6.43 -6.76
CA VAL A 121 7.71 5.06 -6.60
C VAL A 121 6.33 5.07 -5.97
N MET A 122 6.12 5.82 -4.90
CA MET A 122 4.81 5.91 -4.26
C MET A 122 3.75 6.53 -5.18
N GLY A 123 4.12 7.56 -5.97
CA GLY A 123 3.23 8.14 -6.97
C GLY A 123 2.85 7.15 -8.08
N LEU A 124 3.77 6.25 -8.49
CA LEU A 124 3.49 5.14 -9.41
C LEU A 124 2.55 4.11 -8.78
N LEU A 125 2.71 3.85 -7.48
CA LEU A 125 1.90 2.91 -6.72
C LEU A 125 0.52 3.47 -6.29
N GLY A 126 0.10 4.61 -6.83
CA GLY A 126 -1.25 5.14 -6.58
C GLY A 126 -1.37 5.99 -5.31
N PHE A 127 -0.27 6.48 -4.77
CA PHE A 127 -0.33 7.46 -3.70
C PHE A 127 -0.67 8.84 -4.25
N VAL A 128 -1.58 9.52 -3.60
CA VAL A 128 -1.96 10.92 -3.86
C VAL A 128 -1.34 11.78 -2.78
N PHE A 129 -0.58 12.79 -3.18
CA PHE A 129 0.09 13.67 -2.23
C PHE A 129 -0.73 14.93 -2.01
N VAL A 130 -0.93 15.30 -0.75
CA VAL A 130 -1.67 16.49 -0.35
C VAL A 130 -0.79 17.36 0.54
N ASP A 131 -0.71 18.62 0.18
CA ASP A 131 -0.03 19.63 0.99
C ASP A 131 -0.94 20.08 2.14
N ARG A 132 -0.55 19.71 3.36
CA ARG A 132 -1.30 20.07 4.56
C ARG A 132 -1.07 21.50 5.03
N SER A 133 -0.04 22.19 4.52
CA SER A 133 0.28 23.58 4.89
C SER A 133 -0.71 24.58 4.28
N ARG A 134 -1.38 24.21 3.18
CA ARG A 134 -2.36 25.06 2.50
C ARG A 134 -3.77 25.06 3.13
N ARG A 135 -3.90 24.71 4.40
CA ARG A 135 -5.18 24.73 5.12
C ARG A 135 -5.88 26.11 5.16
N LYS A 136 -5.22 27.19 4.74
CA LYS A 136 -5.76 28.57 4.79
C LYS A 136 -6.63 28.98 3.59
N SER A 137 -6.86 28.13 2.61
CA SER A 137 -7.62 28.50 1.41
C SER A 137 -9.01 27.88 1.30
N ILE A 138 -9.53 27.29 2.39
CA ILE A 138 -10.93 26.78 2.45
C ILE A 138 -11.59 27.48 3.64
N GLN A 139 -11.85 28.75 3.48
CA GLN A 139 -12.87 29.52 4.21
C GLN A 139 -13.78 30.18 3.19
#